data_1f759562b24f1d21e7095029900549b0
#
_entry.id   1f759562b24f1d21e7095029900549b0
#
_cell.length_a   1.000
_cell.length_b   1.000
_cell.length_c   1.000
_cell.angle_alpha   90.00
_cell.angle_beta   90.00
_cell.angle_gamma   90.00
#
_symmetry.space_group_name_H-M   'P 1'
#
loop_
_entity.id
_entity.type
_entity.pdbx_description
1 polymer ?
#
loop_
_entity_poly.entity_id
_entity_poly.type
_entity_poly.pdbx_seq_one_letter_code
_entity_poly.pdbx_strand_id
1 'polypeptide(L)'
;EMKALLTHPQIPAILHADGIAEIMLLGPGRTPGYGVFHNIRELKPGQYAWYDHKGMRLTTYFHLQDREHPDDFATTVQTVHDLVTDSIRRQLIADVDVATFLSGGLDSSIISAVAAREFKKQGKTLHTFSVTYEDNEKYFHSTKFQPNSDQHYIEVMQSFLQSDHHNIVLKTEDLVDALYTAVDARDLPGMADVDSSLLLFCKEIRKYCTVALSGECADEIFGGYPWYRDPKIRATYGFPWAQSTKYRMGFLNEELAEQINAVTYVDQRYQETLKQSDILCN
;
A
#
# COMPACT_ATOMS: atom_id res chain seq x y z
N GLU A 1 6.77 11.65 -10.10
CA GLU A 1 6.48 12.45 -8.91
C GLU A 1 5.76 13.72 -9.28
N MET A 2 4.73 14.11 -8.54
CA MET A 2 3.93 15.31 -8.80
C MET A 2 4.75 16.59 -8.64
N LYS A 3 5.65 16.64 -7.63
CA LYS A 3 6.53 17.80 -7.44
C LYS A 3 7.36 18.12 -8.68
N ALA A 4 7.76 17.14 -9.46
CA ALA A 4 8.47 17.37 -10.71
C ALA A 4 7.59 18.12 -11.75
N LEU A 5 6.29 17.82 -11.81
CA LEU A 5 5.34 18.55 -12.66
C LEU A 5 5.11 19.97 -12.13
N LEU A 6 5.00 20.11 -10.81
CA LEU A 6 4.76 21.42 -10.16
C LEU A 6 5.94 22.41 -10.27
N THR A 7 7.13 21.96 -10.68
CA THR A 7 8.24 22.87 -11.02
C THR A 7 8.07 23.55 -12.38
N HIS A 8 7.15 23.05 -13.23
CA HIS A 8 6.93 23.63 -14.54
C HIS A 8 6.16 24.95 -14.44
N PRO A 9 6.60 26.07 -15.08
CA PRO A 9 6.03 27.40 -14.89
C PRO A 9 4.53 27.51 -15.24
N GLN A 10 4.02 26.64 -16.10
CA GLN A 10 2.62 26.62 -16.54
C GLN A 10 1.73 25.70 -15.72
N ILE A 11 2.27 24.99 -14.74
CA ILE A 11 1.51 24.09 -13.89
C ILE A 11 1.48 24.66 -12.47
N PRO A 12 0.43 25.40 -12.11
CA PRO A 12 0.34 25.99 -10.78
C PRO A 12 0.01 24.92 -9.72
N ALA A 13 0.60 25.06 -8.53
CA ALA A 13 0.30 24.23 -7.37
C ALA A 13 -1.04 24.65 -6.74
N ILE A 14 -2.15 24.49 -7.47
CA ILE A 14 -3.49 24.88 -7.02
C ILE A 14 -4.25 23.62 -6.58
N LEU A 15 -4.81 23.67 -5.38
CA LEU A 15 -5.78 22.70 -4.87
C LEU A 15 -7.19 23.32 -4.96
N HIS A 16 -8.13 22.55 -5.48
CA HIS A 16 -9.55 22.85 -5.40
C HIS A 16 -10.20 22.05 -4.26
N ALA A 17 -11.44 22.39 -3.93
CA ALA A 17 -12.22 21.71 -2.90
C ALA A 17 -12.20 20.16 -3.06
N ASP A 18 -12.36 19.66 -4.28
CA ASP A 18 -12.31 18.23 -4.58
C ASP A 18 -10.94 17.60 -4.27
N GLY A 19 -9.84 18.31 -4.56
CA GLY A 19 -8.49 17.82 -4.23
C GLY A 19 -8.26 17.71 -2.72
N ILE A 20 -8.79 18.65 -1.96
CA ILE A 20 -8.76 18.60 -0.50
C ILE A 20 -9.65 17.48 0.01
N ALA A 21 -10.82 17.27 -0.59
CA ALA A 21 -11.72 16.19 -0.25
C ALA A 21 -11.07 14.80 -0.45
N GLU A 22 -10.33 14.60 -1.55
CA GLU A 22 -9.58 13.35 -1.79
C GLU A 22 -8.60 13.04 -0.66
N ILE A 23 -7.84 14.03 -0.20
CA ILE A 23 -6.85 13.85 0.87
C ILE A 23 -7.51 13.68 2.23
N MET A 24 -8.50 14.52 2.55
CA MET A 24 -9.02 14.64 3.90
C MET A 24 -10.13 13.65 4.23
N LEU A 25 -10.93 13.21 3.24
CA LEU A 25 -12.17 12.48 3.50
C LEU A 25 -12.12 11.00 3.16
N LEU A 26 -11.35 10.59 2.13
CA LEU A 26 -11.30 9.19 1.70
C LEU A 26 -10.36 8.31 2.55
N GLY A 27 -9.61 8.88 3.45
CA GLY A 27 -8.64 8.15 4.26
C GLY A 27 -7.31 7.95 3.52
N PRO A 28 -6.64 6.80 3.72
CA PRO A 28 -5.36 6.55 3.06
C PRO A 28 -5.50 6.28 1.56
N GLY A 29 -6.69 5.90 1.10
CA GLY A 29 -6.99 5.66 -0.31
C GLY A 29 -7.29 6.95 -1.07
N ARG A 30 -7.12 6.89 -2.39
CA ARG A 30 -7.47 7.97 -3.33
C ARG A 30 -8.24 7.40 -4.52
N THR A 31 -9.03 8.23 -5.17
CA THR A 31 -9.75 7.83 -6.38
C THR A 31 -8.74 7.56 -7.53
N PRO A 32 -8.72 6.36 -8.12
CA PRO A 32 -7.82 6.05 -9.23
C PRO A 32 -7.99 7.01 -10.41
N GLY A 33 -6.88 7.57 -10.86
CA GLY A 33 -6.85 8.55 -11.96
C GLY A 33 -6.98 10.01 -11.52
N TYR A 34 -7.18 10.27 -10.22
CA TYR A 34 -7.33 11.61 -9.67
C TYR A 34 -6.01 12.18 -9.16
N GLY A 35 -5.54 13.26 -9.72
CA GLY A 35 -4.22 13.83 -9.47
C GLY A 35 -4.16 14.87 -8.33
N VAL A 36 -5.26 15.10 -7.61
CA VAL A 36 -5.38 16.03 -6.47
C VAL A 36 -5.18 17.51 -6.85
N PHE A 37 -4.07 17.85 -7.51
CA PHE A 37 -3.82 19.21 -7.97
C PHE A 37 -4.59 19.54 -9.26
N HIS A 38 -4.93 20.81 -9.43
CA HIS A 38 -5.62 21.32 -10.61
C HIS A 38 -4.90 20.92 -11.90
N ASN A 39 -5.63 20.33 -12.85
CA ASN A 39 -5.13 19.87 -14.15
C ASN A 39 -4.07 18.75 -14.09
N ILE A 40 -3.78 18.18 -12.94
CA ILE A 40 -2.98 16.97 -12.82
C ILE A 40 -3.91 15.76 -12.75
N ARG A 41 -3.59 14.72 -13.50
CA ARG A 41 -4.29 13.43 -13.48
C ARG A 41 -3.27 12.30 -13.39
N GLU A 42 -3.71 11.19 -12.84
CA GLU A 42 -2.93 9.94 -12.80
C GLU A 42 -3.42 8.97 -13.88
N LEU A 43 -2.54 8.11 -14.35
CA LEU A 43 -2.97 6.93 -15.10
C LEU A 43 -3.73 6.00 -14.17
N LYS A 44 -4.86 5.46 -14.63
CA LYS A 44 -5.57 4.45 -13.85
C LYS A 44 -4.76 3.14 -13.81
N PRO A 45 -4.92 2.31 -12.77
CA PRO A 45 -4.36 0.97 -12.76
C PRO A 45 -4.69 0.21 -14.05
N GLY A 46 -3.72 -0.53 -14.58
CA GLY A 46 -3.89 -1.25 -15.84
C GLY A 46 -3.89 -0.39 -17.10
N GLN A 47 -3.47 0.88 -17.03
CA GLN A 47 -3.37 1.76 -18.19
C GLN A 47 -1.91 2.15 -18.50
N TYR A 48 -1.64 2.40 -19.78
CA TYR A 48 -0.45 3.13 -20.22
C TYR A 48 -0.84 4.27 -21.15
N ALA A 49 0.02 5.28 -21.23
CA ALA A 49 -0.11 6.40 -22.12
C ALA A 49 0.99 6.37 -23.18
N TRP A 50 0.61 6.66 -24.42
CA TRP A 50 1.54 6.97 -25.49
C TRP A 50 1.41 8.45 -25.86
N TYR A 51 2.52 9.19 -25.90
CA TYR A 51 2.53 10.60 -26.26
C TYR A 51 3.46 10.85 -27.44
N ASP A 52 2.95 11.49 -28.47
CA ASP A 52 3.69 11.90 -29.67
C ASP A 52 3.15 13.23 -30.22
N HIS A 53 3.62 13.63 -31.43
CA HIS A 53 3.18 14.85 -32.12
C HIS A 53 1.68 14.89 -32.42
N LYS A 54 0.96 13.79 -32.33
CA LYS A 54 -0.51 13.69 -32.47
C LYS A 54 -1.24 13.83 -31.13
N GLY A 55 -0.50 13.98 -30.03
CA GLY A 55 -1.05 14.11 -28.68
C GLY A 55 -0.94 12.81 -27.87
N MET A 56 -1.70 12.74 -26.79
CA MET A 56 -1.69 11.64 -25.84
C MET A 56 -2.80 10.62 -26.16
N ARG A 57 -2.42 9.34 -26.17
CA ARG A 57 -3.36 8.22 -26.31
C ARG A 57 -3.25 7.31 -25.07
N LEU A 58 -4.39 7.02 -24.45
CA LEU A 58 -4.50 6.10 -23.31
C LEU A 58 -4.97 4.74 -23.79
N THR A 59 -4.37 3.69 -23.27
CA THR A 59 -4.76 2.31 -23.53
C THR A 59 -4.88 1.56 -22.22
N THR A 60 -6.01 0.90 -22.00
CA THR A 60 -6.20 -0.04 -20.89
C THR A 60 -5.77 -1.42 -21.36
N TYR A 61 -4.71 -1.98 -20.75
CA TYR A 61 -4.19 -3.30 -21.09
C TYR A 61 -4.64 -4.38 -20.10
N PHE A 62 -5.11 -3.98 -18.94
CA PHE A 62 -5.58 -4.89 -17.90
C PHE A 62 -6.71 -4.25 -17.08
N HIS A 63 -7.71 -5.02 -16.75
CA HIS A 63 -8.72 -4.73 -15.74
C HIS A 63 -9.12 -6.03 -15.04
N LEU A 64 -9.51 -5.93 -13.79
CA LEU A 64 -10.06 -7.08 -13.05
C LEU A 64 -11.39 -7.48 -13.65
N GLN A 65 -11.64 -8.77 -13.73
CA GLN A 65 -12.87 -9.35 -14.22
C GLN A 65 -13.40 -10.35 -13.19
N ASP A 66 -14.66 -10.21 -12.86
CA ASP A 66 -15.35 -11.19 -12.06
C ASP A 66 -15.62 -12.44 -12.95
N ARG A 67 -15.30 -13.60 -12.42
CA ARG A 67 -15.49 -14.89 -13.14
C ARG A 67 -15.98 -15.94 -12.17
N GLU A 68 -16.75 -16.88 -12.68
CA GLU A 68 -17.05 -18.10 -11.96
C GLU A 68 -15.75 -18.85 -11.66
N HIS A 69 -15.67 -19.42 -10.46
CA HIS A 69 -14.53 -20.22 -10.02
C HIS A 69 -14.91 -21.71 -10.04
N PRO A 70 -14.57 -22.45 -11.12
CA PRO A 70 -15.00 -23.82 -11.32
C PRO A 70 -14.15 -24.87 -10.60
N ASP A 71 -12.96 -24.48 -10.13
CA ASP A 71 -11.97 -25.41 -9.58
C ASP A 71 -12.37 -25.89 -8.18
N ASP A 72 -12.04 -27.13 -7.86
CA ASP A 72 -12.14 -27.64 -6.50
C ASP A 72 -11.06 -27.01 -5.60
N PHE A 73 -11.20 -27.25 -4.30
CA PHE A 73 -10.28 -26.68 -3.30
C PHE A 73 -8.81 -27.07 -3.51
N ALA A 74 -8.55 -28.34 -3.85
CA ALA A 74 -7.19 -28.83 -4.03
C ALA A 74 -6.53 -28.20 -5.26
N THR A 75 -7.25 -28.11 -6.37
CA THR A 75 -6.80 -27.44 -7.59
C THR A 75 -6.57 -25.97 -7.36
N THR A 76 -7.47 -25.30 -6.64
CA THR A 76 -7.32 -23.88 -6.27
C THR A 76 -6.06 -23.64 -5.46
N VAL A 77 -5.81 -24.44 -4.42
CA VAL A 77 -4.59 -24.31 -3.58
C VAL A 77 -3.33 -24.49 -4.41
N GLN A 78 -3.29 -25.49 -5.29
CA GLN A 78 -2.13 -25.71 -6.14
C GLN A 78 -1.91 -24.55 -7.12
N THR A 79 -2.97 -24.10 -7.77
CA THR A 79 -2.91 -22.98 -8.74
C THR A 79 -2.44 -21.68 -8.06
N VAL A 80 -3.01 -21.35 -6.90
CA VAL A 80 -2.57 -20.17 -6.13
C VAL A 80 -1.11 -20.28 -5.71
N HIS A 81 -0.69 -21.45 -5.18
CA HIS A 81 0.71 -21.70 -4.84
C HIS A 81 1.66 -21.45 -6.02
N ASP A 82 1.32 -21.97 -7.19
CA ASP A 82 2.18 -21.86 -8.37
C ASP A 82 2.21 -20.43 -8.91
N LEU A 83 1.08 -19.73 -8.95
CA LEU A 83 0.99 -18.33 -9.36
C LEU A 83 1.77 -17.41 -8.42
N VAL A 84 1.61 -17.54 -7.12
CA VAL A 84 2.34 -16.73 -6.12
C VAL A 84 3.83 -17.00 -6.21
N THR A 85 4.23 -18.26 -6.29
CA THR A 85 5.64 -18.64 -6.39
C THR A 85 6.27 -18.11 -7.68
N ASP A 86 5.59 -18.22 -8.82
CA ASP A 86 6.07 -17.69 -10.11
C ASP A 86 6.16 -16.16 -10.09
N SER A 87 5.16 -15.49 -9.53
CA SER A 87 5.17 -14.03 -9.38
C SER A 87 6.37 -13.54 -8.57
N ILE A 88 6.64 -14.17 -7.43
CA ILE A 88 7.80 -13.81 -6.60
C ILE A 88 9.10 -14.05 -7.36
N ARG A 89 9.26 -15.21 -8.01
CA ARG A 89 10.47 -15.52 -8.79
C ARG A 89 10.75 -14.53 -9.90
N ARG A 90 9.73 -14.07 -10.60
CA ARG A 90 9.87 -13.05 -11.66
C ARG A 90 10.34 -11.72 -11.11
N GLN A 91 9.89 -11.35 -9.90
CA GLN A 91 10.31 -10.11 -9.25
C GLN A 91 11.73 -10.16 -8.65
N LEU A 92 12.33 -11.36 -8.53
CA LEU A 92 13.73 -11.50 -8.14
C LEU A 92 14.73 -11.25 -9.30
N ILE A 93 14.23 -11.11 -10.53
CA ILE A 93 15.06 -10.81 -11.69
C ILE A 93 15.41 -9.32 -11.66
N ALA A 94 16.65 -9.01 -11.29
CA ALA A 94 17.13 -7.65 -11.15
C ALA A 94 18.63 -7.55 -11.45
N ASP A 95 19.05 -6.39 -11.95
CA ASP A 95 20.47 -6.06 -12.20
C ASP A 95 21.17 -5.49 -10.95
N VAL A 96 20.48 -5.46 -9.83
CA VAL A 96 20.94 -4.91 -8.55
C VAL A 96 20.62 -5.89 -7.41
N ASP A 97 21.23 -5.66 -6.24
CA ASP A 97 20.95 -6.47 -5.07
C ASP A 97 19.50 -6.28 -4.61
N VAL A 98 18.84 -7.41 -4.36
CA VAL A 98 17.45 -7.52 -3.92
C VAL A 98 17.41 -8.08 -2.51
N ALA A 99 16.57 -7.49 -1.68
CA ALA A 99 16.26 -7.93 -0.32
C ALA A 99 14.75 -8.15 -0.14
N THR A 100 14.32 -8.56 1.04
CA THR A 100 12.90 -8.66 1.38
C THR A 100 12.60 -8.01 2.73
N PHE A 101 11.41 -7.45 2.87
CA PHE A 101 10.85 -7.10 4.17
C PHE A 101 10.40 -8.38 4.87
N LEU A 102 10.63 -8.46 6.17
CA LEU A 102 10.25 -9.60 6.99
C LEU A 102 9.55 -9.12 8.26
N SER A 103 8.23 -9.10 8.24
CA SER A 103 7.41 -8.71 9.40
C SER A 103 7.00 -9.89 10.28
N GLY A 104 7.33 -11.14 9.88
CA GLY A 104 6.82 -12.34 10.54
C GLY A 104 5.37 -12.70 10.16
N GLY A 105 4.67 -11.82 9.43
CA GLY A 105 3.37 -12.10 8.83
C GLY A 105 3.46 -13.11 7.68
N LEU A 106 2.33 -13.68 7.28
CA LEU A 106 2.26 -14.75 6.28
C LEU A 106 2.87 -14.32 4.93
N ASP A 107 2.49 -13.15 4.45
CA ASP A 107 2.86 -12.65 3.12
C ASP A 107 4.37 -12.40 3.00
N SER A 108 4.94 -11.66 3.94
CA SER A 108 6.37 -11.38 3.99
C SER A 108 7.19 -12.67 4.17
N SER A 109 6.66 -13.63 4.93
CA SER A 109 7.29 -14.93 5.16
C SER A 109 7.33 -15.77 3.89
N ILE A 110 6.24 -15.82 3.11
CA ILE A 110 6.18 -16.55 1.83
C ILE A 110 7.17 -15.94 0.83
N ILE A 111 7.17 -14.60 0.69
CA ILE A 111 8.09 -13.89 -0.22
C ILE A 111 9.53 -14.19 0.15
N SER A 112 9.88 -14.06 1.44
CA SER A 112 11.23 -14.31 1.92
C SER A 112 11.66 -15.77 1.78
N ALA A 113 10.74 -16.74 1.97
CA ALA A 113 11.02 -18.16 1.82
C ALA A 113 11.31 -18.54 0.37
N VAL A 114 10.53 -18.02 -0.58
CA VAL A 114 10.78 -18.23 -2.01
C VAL A 114 12.09 -17.56 -2.42
N ALA A 115 12.32 -16.30 -2.00
CA ALA A 115 13.54 -15.57 -2.30
C ALA A 115 14.79 -16.27 -1.75
N ALA A 116 14.78 -16.67 -0.48
CA ALA A 116 15.92 -17.36 0.15
C ALA A 116 16.26 -18.66 -0.58
N ARG A 117 15.24 -19.43 -1.02
CA ARG A 117 15.44 -20.66 -1.79
C ARG A 117 16.10 -20.38 -3.14
N GLU A 118 15.67 -19.33 -3.84
CA GLU A 118 16.26 -18.98 -5.15
C GLU A 118 17.68 -18.41 -4.99
N PHE A 119 17.95 -17.62 -3.95
CA PHE A 119 19.30 -17.12 -3.65
C PHE A 119 20.27 -18.26 -3.29
N LYS A 120 19.80 -19.21 -2.48
CA LYS A 120 20.60 -20.39 -2.10
C LYS A 120 21.04 -21.24 -3.31
N LYS A 121 20.19 -21.37 -4.36
CA LYS A 121 20.55 -22.04 -5.61
C LYS A 121 21.70 -21.33 -6.36
N GLN A 122 21.86 -20.02 -6.13
CA GLN A 122 22.91 -19.19 -6.69
C GLN A 122 24.14 -19.07 -5.78
N GLY A 123 24.16 -19.75 -4.64
CA GLY A 123 25.21 -19.64 -3.63
C GLY A 123 25.23 -18.29 -2.89
N LYS A 124 24.10 -17.58 -2.90
CA LYS A 124 23.92 -16.27 -2.26
C LYS A 124 23.09 -16.40 -0.99
N THR A 125 23.29 -15.47 -0.06
CA THR A 125 22.46 -15.30 1.14
C THR A 125 21.48 -14.13 0.90
N LEU A 126 20.22 -14.32 1.30
CA LEU A 126 19.22 -13.27 1.22
C LEU A 126 19.37 -12.30 2.38
N HIS A 127 19.37 -11.00 2.13
CA HIS A 127 19.18 -9.98 3.15
C HIS A 127 17.68 -9.80 3.44
N THR A 128 17.31 -9.82 4.70
CA THR A 128 15.95 -9.57 5.16
C THR A 128 15.93 -8.42 6.16
N PHE A 129 14.89 -7.61 6.14
CA PHE A 129 14.78 -6.41 6.97
C PHE A 129 13.47 -6.39 7.73
N SER A 130 13.53 -6.09 9.03
CA SER A 130 12.38 -5.78 9.86
C SER A 130 12.55 -4.42 10.52
N VAL A 131 11.44 -3.80 10.88
CA VAL A 131 11.40 -2.56 11.64
C VAL A 131 10.77 -2.80 13.00
N THR A 132 11.35 -2.24 14.02
CA THR A 132 10.80 -2.16 15.38
C THR A 132 10.94 -0.74 15.90
N TYR A 133 10.23 -0.44 16.98
CA TYR A 133 10.26 0.87 17.60
C TYR A 133 10.90 0.77 18.99
N GLU A 134 11.61 1.82 19.38
CA GLU A 134 12.20 1.89 20.72
C GLU A 134 11.10 1.69 21.78
N ASP A 135 11.39 0.86 22.78
CA ASP A 135 10.45 0.48 23.86
C ASP A 135 9.15 -0.18 23.39
N ASN A 136 9.10 -0.75 22.18
CA ASN A 136 7.87 -1.37 21.65
C ASN A 136 7.31 -2.45 22.59
N GLU A 137 8.15 -3.27 23.17
CA GLU A 137 7.71 -4.33 24.11
C GLU A 137 6.98 -3.76 25.34
N LYS A 138 7.35 -2.56 25.78
CA LYS A 138 6.76 -1.89 26.94
C LYS A 138 5.40 -1.27 26.64
N TYR A 139 5.22 -0.79 25.39
CA TYR A 139 4.03 -0.05 25.00
C TYR A 139 3.08 -0.82 24.07
N PHE A 140 3.48 -2.02 23.62
CA PHE A 140 2.65 -2.83 22.75
C PHE A 140 1.36 -3.26 23.46
N HIS A 141 0.24 -2.99 22.81
CA HIS A 141 -1.08 -3.47 23.20
C HIS A 141 -1.70 -4.23 22.02
N SER A 142 -2.14 -5.47 22.28
CA SER A 142 -2.79 -6.25 21.24
C SER A 142 -4.08 -5.59 20.76
N THR A 143 -4.29 -5.59 19.45
CA THR A 143 -5.48 -5.06 18.78
C THR A 143 -6.11 -6.14 17.90
N LYS A 144 -7.27 -5.84 17.31
CA LYS A 144 -7.87 -6.74 16.30
C LYS A 144 -7.01 -6.85 15.02
N PHE A 145 -6.22 -5.82 14.71
CA PHE A 145 -5.32 -5.81 13.56
C PHE A 145 -4.00 -6.50 13.86
N GLN A 146 -3.47 -6.32 15.04
CA GLN A 146 -2.20 -6.87 15.48
C GLN A 146 -2.41 -7.57 16.84
N PRO A 147 -2.85 -8.83 16.84
CA PRO A 147 -3.14 -9.56 18.08
C PRO A 147 -1.89 -9.98 18.86
N ASN A 148 -0.74 -10.10 18.20
CA ASN A 148 0.54 -10.51 18.78
C ASN A 148 1.66 -9.58 18.34
N SER A 149 2.76 -9.54 19.11
CA SER A 149 4.00 -8.92 18.66
C SER A 149 4.62 -9.74 17.52
N ASP A 150 5.12 -9.06 16.51
CA ASP A 150 5.74 -9.67 15.33
C ASP A 150 7.10 -10.29 15.62
N GLN A 151 7.78 -9.83 16.69
CA GLN A 151 9.15 -10.19 17.01
C GLN A 151 9.39 -11.70 17.06
N HIS A 152 8.53 -12.43 17.74
CA HIS A 152 8.64 -13.91 17.84
C HIS A 152 8.61 -14.59 16.45
N TYR A 153 7.73 -14.15 15.58
CA TYR A 153 7.60 -14.72 14.23
C TYR A 153 8.77 -14.35 13.33
N ILE A 154 9.31 -13.14 13.50
CA ILE A 154 10.53 -12.69 12.81
C ILE A 154 11.70 -13.62 13.17
N GLU A 155 11.90 -13.92 14.45
CA GLU A 155 12.98 -14.80 14.93
C GLU A 155 12.83 -16.23 14.39
N VAL A 156 11.61 -16.78 14.40
CA VAL A 156 11.31 -18.08 13.82
C VAL A 156 11.65 -18.09 12.32
N MET A 157 11.22 -17.09 11.58
CA MET A 157 11.49 -17.02 10.15
C MET A 157 12.96 -16.78 9.84
N GLN A 158 13.65 -15.92 10.58
CA GLN A 158 15.08 -15.68 10.43
C GLN A 158 15.86 -17.02 10.56
N SER A 159 15.55 -17.80 11.60
CA SER A 159 16.17 -19.09 11.84
C SER A 159 15.87 -20.11 10.73
N PHE A 160 14.65 -20.13 10.22
CA PHE A 160 14.24 -21.00 9.12
C PHE A 160 14.89 -20.64 7.79
N LEU A 161 14.96 -19.35 7.46
CA LEU A 161 15.49 -18.85 6.20
C LEU A 161 17.01 -18.90 6.13
N GLN A 162 17.68 -18.87 7.28
CA GLN A 162 19.14 -18.68 7.36
C GLN A 162 19.58 -17.41 6.60
N SER A 163 18.76 -16.34 6.66
CA SER A 163 19.01 -15.06 6.01
C SER A 163 19.96 -14.20 6.84
N ASP A 164 20.61 -13.25 6.17
CA ASP A 164 21.29 -12.14 6.84
C ASP A 164 20.24 -11.09 7.21
N HIS A 165 19.78 -11.17 8.47
CA HIS A 165 18.65 -10.37 8.96
C HIS A 165 19.10 -9.10 9.66
N HIS A 166 18.47 -7.99 9.28
CA HIS A 166 18.70 -6.66 9.83
C HIS A 166 17.43 -6.15 10.52
N ASN A 167 17.46 -6.08 11.85
CA ASN A 167 16.41 -5.45 12.63
C ASN A 167 16.72 -3.96 12.81
N ILE A 168 15.90 -3.09 12.23
CA ILE A 168 16.06 -1.63 12.28
C ILE A 168 15.15 -1.09 13.38
N VAL A 169 15.78 -0.47 14.39
CA VAL A 169 15.07 0.14 15.53
C VAL A 169 14.92 1.63 15.27
N LEU A 170 13.68 2.11 15.22
CA LEU A 170 13.35 3.51 15.03
C LEU A 170 12.97 4.17 16.36
N LYS A 171 13.42 5.39 16.56
CA LYS A 171 13.07 6.20 17.74
C LYS A 171 11.86 7.08 17.42
N THR A 172 11.04 7.33 18.42
CA THR A 172 9.88 8.21 18.28
C THR A 172 10.26 9.62 17.84
N GLU A 173 11.37 10.16 18.34
CA GLU A 173 11.86 11.47 17.96
C GLU A 173 12.21 11.53 16.47
N ASP A 174 12.92 10.51 15.96
CA ASP A 174 13.28 10.43 14.53
C ASP A 174 12.04 10.35 13.63
N LEU A 175 10.98 9.66 14.08
CA LEU A 175 9.71 9.58 13.36
C LEU A 175 9.03 10.94 13.26
N VAL A 176 9.00 11.70 14.36
CA VAL A 176 8.43 13.05 14.39
C VAL A 176 9.20 13.98 13.46
N ASP A 177 10.53 13.96 13.53
CA ASP A 177 11.40 14.79 12.69
C ASP A 177 11.27 14.44 11.20
N ALA A 178 10.92 13.20 10.88
CA ALA A 178 10.76 12.73 9.50
C ALA A 178 9.41 13.08 8.87
N LEU A 179 8.40 13.55 9.62
CA LEU A 179 7.02 13.75 9.12
C LEU A 179 6.96 14.63 7.86
N TYR A 180 7.58 15.81 7.89
CA TYR A 180 7.57 16.70 6.73
C TYR A 180 8.35 16.12 5.54
N THR A 181 9.49 15.47 5.81
CA THR A 181 10.28 14.81 4.76
C THR A 181 9.52 13.66 4.12
N ALA A 182 8.70 12.95 4.88
CA ALA A 182 7.85 11.87 4.36
C ALA A 182 6.76 12.41 3.44
N VAL A 183 6.12 13.55 3.81
CA VAL A 183 5.16 14.24 2.93
C VAL A 183 5.84 14.70 1.65
N ASP A 184 7.02 15.30 1.75
CA ASP A 184 7.79 15.73 0.58
C ASP A 184 8.20 14.54 -0.32
N ALA A 185 8.52 13.41 0.28
CA ALA A 185 8.88 12.22 -0.48
C ALA A 185 7.70 11.64 -1.27
N ARG A 186 6.48 11.75 -0.74
CA ARG A 186 5.24 11.25 -1.37
C ARG A 186 4.48 12.27 -2.21
N ASP A 187 4.87 13.53 -2.16
CA ASP A 187 4.19 14.68 -2.77
C ASP A 187 2.82 15.05 -2.13
N LEU A 188 2.29 14.21 -1.27
CA LEU A 188 0.97 14.37 -0.62
C LEU A 188 1.00 13.85 0.82
N PRO A 189 0.19 14.41 1.72
CA PRO A 189 -0.07 13.80 3.01
C PRO A 189 -0.67 12.41 2.86
N GLY A 190 -0.26 11.50 3.72
CA GLY A 190 -0.76 10.13 3.78
C GLY A 190 -1.00 9.70 5.23
N MET A 191 -0.47 8.53 5.62
CA MET A 191 -0.51 8.01 6.98
C MET A 191 0.77 8.42 7.70
N ALA A 192 0.72 9.51 8.48
CA ALA A 192 1.88 10.19 9.03
C ALA A 192 2.89 9.28 9.75
N ASP A 193 2.42 8.41 10.64
CA ASP A 193 3.22 7.46 11.39
C ASP A 193 3.81 6.36 10.49
N VAL A 194 3.03 5.83 9.57
CA VAL A 194 3.47 4.80 8.62
C VAL A 194 4.46 5.38 7.62
N ASP A 195 4.19 6.56 7.07
CA ASP A 195 5.02 7.16 6.02
C ASP A 195 6.40 7.59 6.53
N SER A 196 6.48 8.18 7.72
CA SER A 196 7.76 8.54 8.34
C SER A 196 8.58 7.30 8.71
N SER A 197 7.92 6.26 9.24
CA SER A 197 8.55 4.98 9.52
C SER A 197 9.10 4.33 8.26
N LEU A 198 8.31 4.23 7.20
CA LEU A 198 8.72 3.65 5.92
C LEU A 198 9.88 4.43 5.29
N LEU A 199 9.86 5.76 5.36
CA LEU A 199 10.96 6.60 4.86
C LEU A 199 12.28 6.28 5.57
N LEU A 200 12.27 6.23 6.91
CA LEU A 200 13.47 5.96 7.70
C LEU A 200 13.94 4.51 7.49
N PHE A 201 13.00 3.56 7.44
CA PHE A 201 13.29 2.17 7.16
C PHE A 201 13.96 2.00 5.78
N CYS A 202 13.41 2.61 4.73
CA CYS A 202 13.99 2.58 3.40
C CYS A 202 15.37 3.26 3.32
N LYS A 203 15.63 4.32 4.10
CA LYS A 203 16.96 4.95 4.20
C LYS A 203 18.01 3.97 4.73
N GLU A 204 17.65 3.17 5.73
CA GLU A 204 18.56 2.16 6.28
C GLU A 204 18.80 1.02 5.28
N ILE A 205 17.74 0.49 4.66
CA ILE A 205 17.81 -0.57 3.65
C ILE A 205 18.69 -0.16 2.47
N ARG A 206 18.60 1.10 2.05
CA ARG A 206 19.38 1.63 0.92
C ARG A 206 20.90 1.51 1.09
N LYS A 207 21.39 1.35 2.31
CA LYS A 207 22.81 1.11 2.60
C LYS A 207 23.26 -0.30 2.16
N TYR A 208 22.35 -1.24 2.01
CA TYR A 208 22.61 -2.65 1.72
C TYR A 208 22.13 -3.07 0.32
N CYS A 209 20.99 -2.59 -0.10
CA CYS A 209 20.42 -2.98 -1.39
C CYS A 209 19.65 -1.83 -2.05
N THR A 210 19.33 -2.02 -3.33
CA THR A 210 18.59 -1.04 -4.13
C THR A 210 17.12 -1.37 -4.21
N VAL A 211 16.76 -2.65 -4.14
CA VAL A 211 15.38 -3.16 -4.28
C VAL A 211 15.05 -4.03 -3.08
N ALA A 212 13.88 -3.85 -2.51
CA ALA A 212 13.34 -4.75 -1.50
C ALA A 212 11.92 -5.16 -1.90
N LEU A 213 11.62 -6.46 -1.82
CA LEU A 213 10.27 -6.97 -2.01
C LEU A 213 9.47 -6.85 -0.73
N SER A 214 8.23 -6.43 -0.85
CA SER A 214 7.27 -6.23 0.23
C SER A 214 6.06 -7.14 0.05
N GLY A 215 5.38 -7.48 1.16
CA GLY A 215 4.09 -8.17 1.17
C GLY A 215 2.88 -7.26 0.94
N GLU A 216 3.09 -5.97 0.65
CA GLU A 216 2.02 -5.03 0.34
C GLU A 216 1.08 -5.55 -0.75
N CYS A 217 -0.19 -5.20 -0.66
CA CYS A 217 -1.30 -5.64 -1.53
C CYS A 217 -1.73 -7.11 -1.36
N ALA A 218 -1.10 -7.92 -0.54
CA ALA A 218 -1.55 -9.29 -0.31
C ALA A 218 -2.90 -9.35 0.43
N ASP A 219 -3.10 -8.48 1.41
CA ASP A 219 -4.37 -8.37 2.13
C ASP A 219 -5.54 -7.95 1.23
N GLU A 220 -5.30 -7.12 0.23
CA GLU A 220 -6.28 -6.74 -0.78
C GLU A 220 -6.63 -7.91 -1.70
N ILE A 221 -5.62 -8.69 -2.11
CA ILE A 221 -5.81 -9.83 -3.03
C ILE A 221 -6.50 -11.00 -2.33
N PHE A 222 -6.10 -11.31 -1.09
CA PHE A 222 -6.52 -12.50 -0.37
C PHE A 222 -7.54 -12.25 0.75
N GLY A 223 -8.01 -11.00 0.90
CA GLY A 223 -8.99 -10.65 1.93
C GLY A 223 -8.45 -10.76 3.36
N GLY A 224 -7.20 -10.36 3.57
CA GLY A 224 -6.49 -10.46 4.86
C GLY A 224 -7.02 -9.52 5.93
N TYR A 225 -7.48 -8.34 5.57
CA TYR A 225 -7.96 -7.34 6.52
C TYR A 225 -9.21 -7.78 7.31
N PRO A 226 -9.36 -7.32 8.57
CA PRO A 226 -10.52 -7.66 9.39
C PRO A 226 -11.87 -7.32 8.75
N TRP A 227 -11.95 -6.25 7.96
CA TRP A 227 -13.21 -5.84 7.32
C TRP A 227 -13.71 -6.82 6.24
N TYR A 228 -12.86 -7.65 5.68
CA TYR A 228 -13.30 -8.72 4.77
C TYR A 228 -13.94 -9.89 5.52
N ARG A 229 -13.66 -10.05 6.83
CA ARG A 229 -14.07 -11.21 7.64
C ARG A 229 -15.10 -10.88 8.71
N ASP A 230 -15.16 -9.64 9.21
CA ASP A 230 -16.11 -9.23 10.25
C ASP A 230 -17.49 -8.96 9.60
N PRO A 231 -18.54 -9.77 9.90
CA PRO A 231 -19.86 -9.60 9.29
C PRO A 231 -20.49 -8.23 9.57
N LYS A 232 -20.18 -7.62 10.71
CA LYS A 232 -20.71 -6.30 11.07
C LYS A 232 -20.10 -5.20 10.19
N ILE A 233 -18.80 -5.28 9.94
CA ILE A 233 -18.12 -4.30 9.08
C ILE A 233 -18.57 -4.51 7.61
N ARG A 234 -18.68 -5.76 7.17
CA ARG A 234 -19.19 -6.08 5.81
C ARG A 234 -20.61 -5.59 5.54
N ALA A 235 -21.45 -5.57 6.58
CA ALA A 235 -22.81 -5.06 6.46
C ALA A 235 -22.90 -3.51 6.54
N THR A 236 -21.79 -2.82 6.79
CA THR A 236 -21.76 -1.37 6.89
C THR A 236 -21.67 -0.75 5.51
N TYR A 237 -22.54 0.20 5.22
CA TYR A 237 -22.51 0.94 3.96
C TYR A 237 -21.28 1.86 3.86
N GLY A 238 -20.64 1.90 2.71
CA GLY A 238 -19.48 2.75 2.42
C GLY A 238 -18.14 2.00 2.47
N PHE A 239 -17.07 2.72 2.23
CA PHE A 239 -15.71 2.16 2.33
C PHE A 239 -15.38 1.74 3.76
N PRO A 240 -15.02 0.48 4.02
CA PRO A 240 -14.78 0.01 5.39
C PRO A 240 -13.65 0.74 6.12
N TRP A 241 -12.68 1.27 5.40
CA TRP A 241 -11.57 2.09 5.94
C TRP A 241 -11.90 3.58 6.08
N ALA A 242 -13.01 4.07 5.53
CA ALA A 242 -13.39 5.49 5.53
C ALA A 242 -14.72 5.77 6.25
N GLN A 243 -15.05 5.01 7.29
CA GLN A 243 -16.29 5.15 8.06
C GLN A 243 -16.34 6.42 8.95
N SER A 244 -15.23 7.11 9.10
CA SER A 244 -15.11 8.29 9.99
C SER A 244 -15.26 9.65 9.27
N THR A 245 -15.99 9.71 8.16
CA THR A 245 -16.17 10.94 7.36
C THR A 245 -16.63 12.13 8.22
N LYS A 246 -17.62 11.92 9.11
CA LYS A 246 -18.11 12.98 10.02
C LYS A 246 -17.01 13.52 10.95
N TYR A 247 -16.14 12.65 11.46
CA TYR A 247 -15.01 13.05 12.28
C TYR A 247 -14.00 13.85 11.47
N ARG A 248 -13.70 13.40 10.27
CA ARG A 248 -12.73 14.06 9.35
C ARG A 248 -13.22 15.44 8.90
N MET A 249 -14.52 15.61 8.70
CA MET A 249 -15.12 16.92 8.42
C MET A 249 -14.81 17.96 9.51
N GLY A 250 -14.66 17.55 10.75
CA GLY A 250 -14.31 18.43 11.86
C GLY A 250 -12.93 19.09 11.76
N PHE A 251 -12.07 18.63 10.86
CA PHE A 251 -10.78 19.27 10.55
C PHE A 251 -10.87 20.32 9.42
N LEU A 252 -12.00 20.41 8.73
CA LEU A 252 -12.25 21.40 7.70
C LEU A 252 -12.90 22.64 8.32
N ASN A 253 -12.59 23.82 7.80
CA ASN A 253 -13.37 25.01 8.15
C ASN A 253 -14.79 24.91 7.55
N GLU A 254 -15.74 25.68 8.10
CA GLU A 254 -17.15 25.62 7.70
C GLU A 254 -17.35 25.89 6.21
N GLU A 255 -16.71 26.93 5.67
CA GLU A 255 -16.81 27.33 4.25
C GLU A 255 -16.36 26.19 3.33
N LEU A 256 -15.23 25.55 3.64
CA LEU A 256 -14.71 24.45 2.84
C LEU A 256 -15.57 23.19 2.97
N ALA A 257 -16.06 22.90 4.17
CA ALA A 257 -16.96 21.77 4.41
C ALA A 257 -18.28 21.90 3.64
N GLU A 258 -18.82 23.11 3.53
CA GLU A 258 -20.00 23.42 2.72
C GLU A 258 -19.72 23.26 1.23
N GLN A 259 -18.60 23.80 0.74
CA GLN A 259 -18.21 23.71 -0.68
C GLN A 259 -18.01 22.25 -1.12
N ILE A 260 -17.39 21.43 -0.28
CA ILE A 260 -17.08 20.02 -0.62
C ILE A 260 -18.36 19.16 -0.58
N ASN A 261 -19.35 19.48 0.26
CA ASN A 261 -20.46 18.57 0.60
C ASN A 261 -19.93 17.16 0.96
N ALA A 262 -19.15 17.08 2.02
CA ALA A 262 -18.27 15.96 2.34
C ALA A 262 -18.95 14.57 2.34
N VAL A 263 -20.20 14.50 2.84
CA VAL A 263 -20.95 13.24 2.88
C VAL A 263 -21.29 12.76 1.47
N THR A 264 -21.80 13.66 0.64
CA THR A 264 -22.13 13.36 -0.76
C THR A 264 -20.89 13.00 -1.56
N TYR A 265 -19.75 13.66 -1.30
CA TYR A 265 -18.50 13.38 -1.99
C TYR A 265 -18.03 11.94 -1.78
N VAL A 266 -17.96 11.50 -0.53
CA VAL A 266 -17.53 10.12 -0.18
C VAL A 266 -18.52 9.08 -0.73
N ASP A 267 -19.83 9.35 -0.62
CA ASP A 267 -20.86 8.48 -1.16
C ASP A 267 -20.76 8.33 -2.69
N GLN A 268 -20.57 9.42 -3.42
CA GLN A 268 -20.38 9.37 -4.87
C GLN A 268 -19.17 8.51 -5.26
N ARG A 269 -18.03 8.65 -4.57
CA ARG A 269 -16.84 7.82 -4.82
C ARG A 269 -17.11 6.35 -4.55
N TYR A 270 -17.83 6.05 -3.49
CA TYR A 270 -18.25 4.68 -3.17
C TYR A 270 -19.15 4.10 -4.26
N GLN A 271 -20.19 4.84 -4.69
CA GLN A 271 -21.09 4.43 -5.76
C GLN A 271 -20.38 4.24 -7.12
N GLU A 272 -19.41 5.10 -7.45
CA GLU A 272 -18.59 4.96 -8.64
C GLU A 272 -17.75 3.67 -8.61
N THR A 273 -17.23 3.30 -7.42
CA THR A 273 -16.48 2.06 -7.25
C THR A 273 -17.37 0.84 -7.42
N LEU A 274 -18.57 0.84 -6.85
CA LEU A 274 -19.52 -0.27 -7.00
C LEU A 274 -19.91 -0.51 -8.46
N LYS A 275 -20.05 0.54 -9.27
CA LYS A 275 -20.37 0.41 -10.71
C LYS A 275 -19.27 -0.24 -11.54
N GLN A 276 -18.05 -0.39 -10.99
CA GLN A 276 -16.94 -1.05 -11.67
C GLN A 276 -16.95 -2.57 -11.48
N SER A 277 -17.80 -3.07 -10.57
CA SER A 277 -17.98 -4.52 -10.31
C SER A 277 -19.25 -5.02 -10.99
N ASP A 278 -19.13 -6.00 -11.87
CA ASP A 278 -20.26 -6.55 -12.63
C ASP A 278 -21.07 -7.59 -11.83
N ILE A 279 -20.49 -8.23 -10.82
CA ILE A 279 -21.09 -9.39 -10.12
C ILE A 279 -21.50 -9.09 -8.67
N LEU A 280 -20.85 -8.15 -7.98
CA LEU A 280 -20.98 -8.00 -6.53
C LEU A 280 -22.05 -7.00 -6.07
N CYS A 281 -22.85 -6.46 -6.97
CA CYS A 281 -23.90 -5.47 -6.68
C CYS A 281 -25.31 -6.06 -6.53
N ASN A 282 -25.45 -7.37 -6.38
CA ASN A 282 -26.74 -8.05 -6.15
C ASN A 282 -26.84 -8.61 -4.74
#